data_537d04c75ad585c2011f21a839f55dc9
#
_entry.id   537d04c75ad585c2011f21a839f55dc9
#
_cell.length_a   1.000
_cell.length_b   1.000
_cell.length_c   1.000
_cell.angle_alpha   90.00
_cell.angle_beta   90.00
_cell.angle_gamma   90.00
#
_symmetry.space_group_name_H-M   'P 1'
#
loop_
_entity.id
_entity.type
_entity.pdbx_description
1 polymer ?
#
loop_
_entity_poly.entity_id
_entity_poly.type
_entity_poly.pdbx_seq_one_letter_code
_entity_poly.pdbx_strand_id
1 'polypeptide(L)'
;MADHPNAALLRKGYDAFAKGDTAALTGLFSEDVVWHLPGNNLISGEHRGRDAVFAVFAKTMELTGGTFKIDLHDIVANDEHTVSLSRASASRQGKQLDLRGVDIYHIRNGKVTEWWSFVEDQRLDDEFWS
;
A
#
# COMPACT_ATOMS: atom_id res chain seq x y z
N MET A 1 -2.89 -24.78 -6.79
CA MET A 1 -3.54 -23.94 -7.81
C MET A 1 -2.71 -22.68 -8.04
N ALA A 2 -2.65 -22.25 -9.28
CA ALA A 2 -1.96 -21.02 -9.61
C ALA A 2 -2.79 -19.81 -9.14
N ASP A 3 -2.13 -18.76 -8.71
CA ASP A 3 -2.77 -17.48 -8.41
C ASP A 3 -3.42 -16.90 -9.68
N HIS A 4 -4.50 -16.15 -9.49
CA HIS A 4 -4.99 -15.27 -10.55
C HIS A 4 -3.84 -14.36 -11.00
N PRO A 5 -3.71 -14.03 -12.32
CA PRO A 5 -2.60 -13.19 -12.79
C PRO A 5 -2.45 -11.88 -12.03
N ASN A 6 -3.55 -11.23 -11.62
CA ASN A 6 -3.49 -9.99 -10.86
C ASN A 6 -2.98 -10.22 -9.43
N ALA A 7 -3.29 -11.36 -8.82
CA ALA A 7 -2.74 -11.71 -7.51
C ALA A 7 -1.22 -11.93 -7.61
N ALA A 8 -0.77 -12.66 -8.62
CA ALA A 8 0.66 -12.89 -8.85
C ALA A 8 1.41 -11.56 -9.11
N LEU A 9 0.80 -10.67 -9.88
CA LEU A 9 1.34 -9.34 -10.16
C LEU A 9 1.49 -8.52 -8.88
N LEU A 10 0.47 -8.53 -8.03
CA LEU A 10 0.48 -7.78 -6.78
C LEU A 10 1.50 -8.33 -5.77
N ARG A 11 1.71 -9.65 -5.73
CA ARG A 11 2.77 -10.24 -4.89
C ARG A 11 4.15 -9.70 -5.27
N LYS A 12 4.41 -9.57 -6.57
CA LYS A 12 5.65 -8.94 -7.06
C LYS A 12 5.75 -7.48 -6.63
N GLY A 13 4.64 -6.77 -6.61
CA GLY A 13 4.59 -5.38 -6.15
C GLY A 13 4.96 -5.24 -4.67
N TYR A 14 4.42 -6.09 -3.81
CA TYR A 14 4.79 -6.10 -2.38
C TYR A 14 6.25 -6.43 -2.18
N ASP A 15 6.78 -7.39 -2.94
CA ASP A 15 8.21 -7.74 -2.87
C ASP A 15 9.09 -6.56 -3.32
N ALA A 16 8.73 -5.90 -4.41
CA ALA A 16 9.45 -4.73 -4.89
C ALA A 16 9.41 -3.58 -3.87
N PHE A 17 8.27 -3.34 -3.24
CA PHE A 17 8.14 -2.33 -2.19
C PHE A 17 9.08 -2.64 -1.01
N ALA A 18 9.09 -3.89 -0.55
CA ALA A 18 9.94 -4.31 0.56
C ALA A 18 11.43 -4.14 0.25
N LYS A 19 11.82 -4.30 -1.01
CA LYS A 19 13.21 -4.15 -1.46
C LYS A 19 13.60 -2.72 -1.85
N GLY A 20 12.63 -1.81 -1.90
CA GLY A 20 12.87 -0.46 -2.40
C GLY A 20 13.14 -0.42 -3.92
N ASP A 21 12.61 -1.38 -4.66
CA ASP A 21 12.80 -1.46 -6.12
C ASP A 21 11.82 -0.53 -6.83
N THR A 22 12.19 0.74 -6.92
CA THR A 22 11.37 1.79 -7.53
C THR A 22 11.11 1.54 -9.02
N ALA A 23 12.08 0.98 -9.73
CA ALA A 23 11.92 0.68 -11.16
C ALA A 23 10.81 -0.35 -11.39
N ALA A 24 10.77 -1.41 -10.58
CA ALA A 24 9.71 -2.42 -10.67
C ALA A 24 8.34 -1.82 -10.34
N LEU A 25 8.25 -0.96 -9.31
CA LEU A 25 7.00 -0.27 -8.95
C LEU A 25 6.55 0.69 -10.04
N THR A 26 7.48 1.39 -10.69
CA THR A 26 7.17 2.27 -11.82
C THR A 26 6.50 1.50 -12.96
N GLY A 27 6.99 0.29 -13.25
CA GLY A 27 6.41 -0.57 -14.29
C GLY A 27 5.05 -1.14 -13.90
N LEU A 28 4.76 -1.26 -12.59
CA LEU A 28 3.52 -1.83 -12.09
C LEU A 28 2.37 -0.82 -12.02
N PHE A 29 2.67 0.45 -11.72
CA PHE A 29 1.65 1.47 -11.53
C PHE A 29 1.39 2.24 -12.83
N SER A 30 0.11 2.53 -13.11
CA SER A 30 -0.24 3.42 -14.22
C SER A 30 0.22 4.85 -13.91
N GLU A 31 0.44 5.64 -14.94
CA GLU A 31 0.87 7.04 -14.78
C GLU A 31 -0.14 7.87 -13.97
N ASP A 32 -1.42 7.57 -14.15
CA ASP A 32 -2.54 8.27 -13.52
C ASP A 32 -3.14 7.51 -12.34
N VAL A 33 -2.37 6.61 -11.71
CA VAL A 33 -2.82 5.85 -10.54
C VAL A 33 -3.34 6.77 -9.44
N VAL A 34 -4.39 6.33 -8.75
CA VAL A 34 -4.98 7.06 -7.63
C VAL A 34 -4.88 6.22 -6.36
N TRP A 35 -4.36 6.82 -5.31
CA TRP A 35 -4.09 6.17 -4.03
C TRP A 35 -4.90 6.84 -2.93
N HIS A 36 -5.86 6.11 -2.34
CA HIS A 36 -6.74 6.63 -1.28
C HIS A 36 -6.29 6.13 0.07
N LEU A 37 -5.56 6.96 0.82
CA LEU A 37 -5.17 6.67 2.20
C LEU A 37 -6.23 7.20 3.16
N PRO A 38 -6.79 6.33 4.02
CA PRO A 38 -7.91 6.71 4.87
C PRO A 38 -7.51 7.57 6.05
N GLY A 39 -8.50 8.12 6.72
CA GLY A 39 -8.33 8.84 7.98
C GLY A 39 -8.01 10.30 7.82
N ASN A 40 -7.45 10.86 8.88
CA ASN A 40 -7.06 12.27 8.95
C ASN A 40 -5.70 12.38 9.67
N ASN A 41 -4.62 12.29 8.90
CA ASN A 41 -3.26 12.25 9.43
C ASN A 41 -2.25 12.75 8.40
N LEU A 42 -0.96 12.63 8.68
CA LEU A 42 0.11 13.17 7.84
C LEU A 42 0.21 12.54 6.45
N ILE A 43 -0.30 11.32 6.26
CA ILE A 43 -0.23 10.62 4.98
C ILE A 43 -1.60 10.39 4.34
N SER A 44 -2.70 10.72 5.03
CA SER A 44 -4.05 10.49 4.52
C SER A 44 -4.38 11.40 3.34
N GLY A 45 -5.40 11.00 2.59
CA GLY A 45 -5.90 11.77 1.46
C GLY A 45 -5.88 11.00 0.16
N GLU A 46 -6.29 11.69 -0.89
CA GLU A 46 -6.29 11.16 -2.24
C GLU A 46 -5.04 11.65 -2.96
N HIS A 47 -4.15 10.72 -3.30
CA HIS A 47 -2.91 11.02 -3.99
C HIS A 47 -3.05 10.61 -5.45
N ARG A 48 -2.97 11.58 -6.37
CA ARG A 48 -3.21 11.37 -7.80
C ARG A 48 -1.92 11.43 -8.60
N GLY A 49 -1.72 10.42 -9.42
CA GLY A 49 -0.56 10.29 -10.27
C GLY A 49 0.58 9.53 -9.61
N ARG A 50 1.37 8.87 -10.42
CA ARG A 50 2.46 8.01 -9.96
C ARG A 50 3.48 8.77 -9.10
N ASP A 51 3.82 10.00 -9.48
CA ASP A 51 4.78 10.80 -8.72
C ASP A 51 4.26 11.15 -7.32
N ALA A 52 2.97 11.50 -7.19
CA ALA A 52 2.35 11.79 -5.91
C ALA A 52 2.28 10.54 -5.02
N VAL A 53 1.99 9.38 -5.61
CA VAL A 53 1.94 8.11 -4.89
C VAL A 53 3.35 7.74 -4.38
N PHE A 54 4.37 7.87 -5.21
CA PHE A 54 5.75 7.59 -4.79
C PHE A 54 6.22 8.58 -3.73
N ALA A 55 5.78 9.83 -3.80
CA ALA A 55 6.10 10.84 -2.77
C ALA A 55 5.51 10.44 -1.41
N VAL A 56 4.28 9.89 -1.36
CA VAL A 56 3.70 9.43 -0.10
C VAL A 56 4.39 8.16 0.42
N PHE A 57 4.87 7.30 -0.45
CA PHE A 57 5.68 6.14 -0.04
C PHE A 57 6.99 6.60 0.61
N ALA A 58 7.68 7.57 -0.01
CA ALA A 58 8.90 8.12 0.54
C ALA A 58 8.64 8.80 1.89
N LYS A 59 7.56 9.55 2.01
CA LYS A 59 7.16 10.18 3.27
C LYS A 59 6.88 9.16 4.36
N THR A 60 6.21 8.06 4.03
CA THR A 60 5.93 6.96 4.95
C THR A 60 7.24 6.39 5.51
N MET A 61 8.22 6.14 4.67
CA MET A 61 9.52 5.63 5.09
C MET A 61 10.29 6.67 5.91
N GLU A 62 10.26 7.93 5.52
CA GLU A 62 10.91 9.02 6.24
C GLU A 62 10.34 9.19 7.65
N LEU A 63 9.01 9.23 7.78
CA LEU A 63 8.34 9.41 9.07
C LEU A 63 8.61 8.27 10.03
N THR A 64 8.88 7.07 9.53
CA THR A 64 9.12 5.87 10.35
C THR A 64 10.59 5.50 10.48
N GLY A 65 11.49 6.32 9.93
CA GLY A 65 12.93 6.02 9.94
C GLY A 65 13.24 4.69 9.26
N GLY A 66 12.46 4.31 8.25
CA GLY A 66 12.65 3.07 7.52
C GLY A 66 12.10 1.82 8.22
N THR A 67 11.36 1.98 9.31
CA THR A 67 10.83 0.83 10.08
C THR A 67 9.51 0.29 9.53
N PHE A 68 8.87 1.01 8.62
CA PHE A 68 7.58 0.59 8.06
C PHE A 68 7.73 -0.72 7.30
N LYS A 69 6.88 -1.70 7.66
CA LYS A 69 6.92 -3.03 7.10
C LYS A 69 5.51 -3.56 6.89
N ILE A 70 5.31 -4.26 5.80
CA ILE A 70 4.05 -4.93 5.50
C ILE A 70 4.29 -6.44 5.48
N ASP A 71 3.55 -7.17 6.32
CA ASP A 71 3.49 -8.62 6.26
C ASP A 71 2.24 -9.02 5.48
N LEU A 72 2.43 -9.54 4.29
CA LEU A 72 1.34 -9.97 3.44
C LEU A 72 0.84 -11.35 3.90
N HIS A 73 -0.44 -11.42 4.26
CA HIS A 73 -1.07 -12.67 4.70
C HIS A 73 -1.66 -13.45 3.53
N ASP A 74 -2.45 -12.78 2.68
CA ASP A 74 -3.09 -13.42 1.54
C ASP A 74 -3.49 -12.38 0.49
N ILE A 75 -3.70 -12.84 -0.73
CA ILE A 75 -4.25 -12.05 -1.83
C ILE A 75 -5.32 -12.88 -2.52
N VAL A 76 -6.49 -12.28 -2.74
CA VAL A 76 -7.55 -12.85 -3.54
C VAL A 76 -7.87 -11.92 -4.70
N ALA A 77 -8.18 -12.46 -5.87
CA ALA A 77 -8.38 -11.64 -7.05
C ALA A 77 -9.42 -12.25 -8.00
N ASN A 78 -10.11 -11.37 -8.68
CA ASN A 78 -10.83 -11.68 -9.91
C ASN A 78 -10.41 -10.65 -10.97
N ASP A 79 -11.07 -10.63 -12.12
CA ASP A 79 -10.65 -9.76 -13.22
C ASP A 79 -10.83 -8.27 -12.92
N GLU A 80 -11.70 -7.91 -11.97
CA GLU A 80 -12.01 -6.52 -11.65
C GLU A 80 -11.32 -6.04 -10.38
N HIS A 81 -11.21 -6.89 -9.36
CA HIS A 81 -10.70 -6.50 -8.05
C HIS A 81 -9.61 -7.45 -7.57
N THR A 82 -8.58 -6.87 -6.97
CA THR A 82 -7.57 -7.61 -6.22
C THR A 82 -7.57 -7.08 -4.79
N VAL A 83 -7.63 -8.00 -3.82
CA VAL A 83 -7.74 -7.66 -2.40
C VAL A 83 -6.59 -8.32 -1.67
N SER A 84 -5.82 -7.54 -0.92
CA SER A 84 -4.78 -8.06 -0.04
C SER A 84 -5.19 -7.97 1.42
N LEU A 85 -4.80 -9.00 2.18
CA LEU A 85 -4.94 -9.04 3.62
C LEU A 85 -3.54 -8.96 4.21
N SER A 86 -3.28 -7.94 5.00
CA SER A 86 -1.92 -7.67 5.47
C SER A 86 -1.89 -7.13 6.89
N ARG A 87 -0.68 -7.02 7.42
CA ARG A 87 -0.41 -6.41 8.70
C ARG A 87 0.72 -5.42 8.52
N ALA A 88 0.49 -4.18 8.92
CA ALA A 88 1.50 -3.12 8.86
C ALA A 88 2.09 -2.89 10.24
N SER A 89 3.40 -2.73 10.31
CA SER A 89 4.11 -2.40 11.53
C SER A 89 5.13 -1.30 11.27
N ALA A 90 5.36 -0.46 12.28
CA ALA A 90 6.33 0.61 12.22
C ALA A 90 6.54 1.22 13.60
N SER A 91 7.57 2.05 13.74
CA SER A 91 7.76 2.86 14.93
C SER A 91 8.06 4.31 14.53
N ARG A 92 7.57 5.24 15.35
CA ARG A 92 7.72 6.67 15.09
C ARG A 92 7.52 7.45 16.39
N GLN A 93 8.52 8.24 16.78
CA GLN A 93 8.43 9.14 17.94
C GLN A 93 7.93 8.43 19.22
N GLY A 94 8.45 7.22 19.50
CA GLY A 94 8.06 6.43 20.65
C GLY A 94 6.71 5.72 20.51
N LYS A 95 6.02 5.90 19.37
CA LYS A 95 4.75 5.20 19.06
C LYS A 95 5.02 3.96 18.23
N GLN A 96 4.16 2.95 18.38
CA GLN A 96 4.22 1.70 17.61
C GLN A 96 2.95 1.54 16.78
N LEU A 97 3.13 1.16 15.52
CA LEU A 97 2.04 0.74 14.64
C LEU A 97 2.06 -0.78 14.55
N ASP A 98 0.91 -1.40 14.69
CA ASP A 98 0.74 -2.84 14.48
C ASP A 98 -0.74 -3.10 14.24
N LEU A 99 -1.15 -2.92 12.97
CA LEU A 99 -2.55 -3.01 12.58
C LEU A 99 -2.71 -3.92 11.36
N ARG A 100 -3.77 -4.72 11.39
CA ARG A 100 -4.20 -5.48 10.23
C ARG A 100 -5.02 -4.58 9.32
N GLY A 101 -4.95 -4.85 8.02
CA GLY A 101 -5.67 -4.08 7.04
C GLY A 101 -6.08 -4.91 5.84
N VAL A 102 -7.01 -4.35 5.10
CA VAL A 102 -7.48 -4.88 3.82
C VAL A 102 -7.27 -3.78 2.79
N ASP A 103 -6.59 -4.12 1.70
CA ASP A 103 -6.33 -3.19 0.61
C ASP A 103 -7.04 -3.69 -0.64
N ILE A 104 -7.71 -2.78 -1.33
CA ILE A 104 -8.45 -3.07 -2.55
C ILE A 104 -7.75 -2.38 -3.72
N TYR A 105 -7.50 -3.13 -4.78
CA TYR A 105 -6.83 -2.64 -5.99
C TYR A 105 -7.70 -2.83 -7.21
N HIS A 106 -7.71 -1.83 -8.09
CA HIS A 106 -8.09 -2.03 -9.49
C HIS A 106 -6.82 -2.23 -10.30
N ILE A 107 -6.76 -3.31 -11.07
CA ILE A 107 -5.63 -3.61 -11.97
C ILE A 107 -6.19 -3.77 -13.38
N ARG A 108 -5.66 -3.00 -14.32
CA ARG A 108 -6.06 -3.03 -15.73
C ARG A 108 -4.82 -3.15 -16.61
N ASN A 109 -4.86 -4.10 -17.53
CA ASN A 109 -3.76 -4.32 -18.49
C ASN A 109 -2.41 -4.47 -17.78
N GLY A 110 -2.39 -5.19 -16.66
CA GLY A 110 -1.16 -5.44 -15.90
C GLY A 110 -0.65 -4.26 -15.09
N LYS A 111 -1.49 -3.23 -14.86
CA LYS A 111 -1.10 -2.05 -14.08
C LYS A 111 -2.12 -1.72 -13.01
N VAL A 112 -1.63 -1.35 -11.84
CA VAL A 112 -2.47 -0.83 -10.75
C VAL A 112 -2.94 0.57 -11.15
N THR A 113 -4.26 0.76 -11.20
CA THR A 113 -4.88 2.04 -11.58
C THR A 113 -5.47 2.78 -10.40
N GLU A 114 -5.89 2.04 -9.36
CA GLU A 114 -6.49 2.65 -8.18
C GLU A 114 -6.36 1.74 -6.97
N TRP A 115 -6.29 2.33 -5.76
CA TRP A 115 -6.10 1.62 -4.51
C TRP A 115 -6.83 2.29 -3.36
N TRP A 116 -7.41 1.47 -2.50
CA TRP A 116 -8.03 1.89 -1.23
C TRP A 116 -7.49 1.03 -0.10
N SER A 117 -7.36 1.61 1.09
CA SER A 117 -6.97 0.87 2.30
C SER A 117 -8.04 1.00 3.38
N PHE A 118 -8.22 -0.09 4.13
CA PHE A 118 -9.10 -0.14 5.30
C PHE A 118 -8.33 -0.81 6.43
N VAL A 119 -8.21 -0.14 7.56
CA VAL A 119 -7.47 -0.66 8.72
C VAL A 119 -8.43 -1.05 9.84
N GLU A 120 -8.01 -2.00 10.69
CA GLU A 120 -8.85 -2.53 11.76
C GLU A 120 -9.21 -1.49 12.83
N ASP A 121 -8.41 -0.43 12.98
CA ASP A 121 -8.67 0.65 13.93
C ASP A 121 -8.12 1.97 13.37
N GLN A 122 -9.00 2.76 12.77
CA GLN A 122 -8.61 4.02 12.13
C GLN A 122 -8.14 5.06 13.15
N ARG A 123 -8.68 5.04 14.36
CA ARG A 123 -8.27 5.98 15.40
C ARG A 123 -6.81 5.74 15.81
N LEU A 124 -6.41 4.50 15.98
CA LEU A 124 -5.01 4.16 16.29
C LEU A 124 -4.09 4.50 15.13
N ASP A 125 -4.53 4.25 13.91
CA ASP A 125 -3.78 4.60 12.71
C ASP A 125 -3.54 6.12 12.64
N ASP A 126 -4.59 6.92 12.84
CA ASP A 126 -4.48 8.38 12.84
C ASP A 126 -3.56 8.90 13.95
N GLU A 127 -3.62 8.31 15.14
CA GLU A 127 -2.72 8.67 16.25
C GLU A 127 -1.25 8.40 15.91
N PHE A 128 -0.99 7.26 15.27
CA PHE A 128 0.37 6.90 14.90
C PHE A 128 0.96 7.90 13.89
N TRP A 129 0.18 8.25 12.88
CA TRP A 129 0.63 9.15 11.81
C TRP A 129 0.38 10.64 12.11
N SER A 130 -0.01 10.97 13.30
CA SER A 130 -0.25 12.37 13.70
C SER A 130 1.04 13.21 13.75
#